data_d603329fd75892655735cba2467ad1f2
#
_entry.id   d603329fd75892655735cba2467ad1f2
#
_cell.length_a   1.000
_cell.length_b   1.000
_cell.length_c   1.000
_cell.angle_alpha   90.00
_cell.angle_beta   90.00
_cell.angle_gamma   90.00
#
_symmetry.space_group_name_H-M   'P 1'
#
loop_
_entity.id
_entity.type
_entity.pdbx_description
1 polymer ?
#
loop_
_entity_poly.entity_id
_entity_poly.type
_entity_poly.pdbx_seq_one_letter_code
_entity_poly.pdbx_strand_id
1 'polypeptide(L)'
;MRKLSFSFLLATGAILAACQSLPQNTPQRQQLQSFRASRAPMPLDTALGEVAAPNEEALTAEIESAILTGMKKEAGNFPMTRDVHAKHHGCVKSFTEINNAALPPQLRVGVFAHNQAYPSWIRFSNGQGKPKADADGDVRGFGLKLMGVPGAKLLEEERNEQTHDFLMINTPDFFIDDLRTYSSFIQATGKGGLGLAAFAITHPGVMYKISKIFGQKMANPLETNFFSSTPYKLGNTVVKYRVQPCRTGLTPYPASPTPDFLRENMGRSLAQSDSCFTFMVQLQKDPRSMPLEDATVHWDENLSPWLPVATVKIPRQNFDTPAQQSFCENLSFTPWHSLPEHKPLGAPNRVRRSVYELVSKFRHAHNNAPRREPTSHEITR
;
A
#
# COMPACT_ATOMS: atom_id res chain seq x y z
N MET A 1 59.48 -23.12 34.56
CA MET A 1 58.89 -23.28 33.25
C MET A 1 57.68 -24.23 33.38
N ARG A 2 56.46 -23.66 33.56
CA ARG A 2 55.23 -24.45 33.64
C ARG A 2 54.44 -24.26 32.36
N LYS A 3 54.23 -25.35 31.61
CA LYS A 3 53.37 -25.37 30.40
C LYS A 3 51.93 -25.43 30.85
N LEU A 4 51.12 -24.41 30.48
CA LEU A 4 49.69 -24.45 30.56
C LEU A 4 49.14 -25.02 29.25
N SER A 5 48.52 -26.19 29.36
CA SER A 5 47.73 -26.81 28.26
C SER A 5 46.33 -26.24 28.33
N PHE A 6 45.90 -25.53 27.27
CA PHE A 6 44.49 -25.12 27.07
C PHE A 6 43.78 -26.22 26.28
N SER A 7 42.88 -26.94 26.95
CA SER A 7 41.95 -27.87 26.29
C SER A 7 40.75 -27.08 25.79
N PHE A 8 40.59 -26.99 24.47
CA PHE A 8 39.37 -26.50 23.84
C PHE A 8 38.32 -27.61 23.83
N LEU A 9 37.31 -27.51 24.69
CA LEU A 9 36.08 -28.30 24.55
C LEU A 9 35.21 -27.68 23.46
N LEU A 10 35.11 -28.35 22.31
CA LEU A 10 34.11 -28.11 21.29
C LEU A 10 32.74 -28.59 21.81
N ALA A 11 31.93 -27.69 22.30
CA ALA A 11 30.49 -27.92 22.51
C ALA A 11 29.77 -27.73 21.20
N THR A 12 29.58 -28.80 20.44
CA THR A 12 28.62 -28.81 19.31
C THR A 12 27.19 -28.83 19.86
N GLY A 13 26.69 -27.65 20.20
CA GLY A 13 25.28 -27.44 20.45
C GLY A 13 24.52 -27.44 19.15
N ALA A 14 23.82 -28.51 18.82
CA ALA A 14 22.83 -28.55 17.74
C ALA A 14 21.70 -27.58 18.09
N ILE A 15 21.68 -26.39 17.46
CA ILE A 15 20.53 -25.49 17.48
C ILE A 15 19.51 -26.10 16.50
N LEU A 16 18.68 -27.00 17.01
CA LEU A 16 17.43 -27.37 16.37
C LEU A 16 16.54 -26.09 16.38
N ALA A 17 16.53 -25.37 15.27
CA ALA A 17 15.56 -24.34 15.00
C ALA A 17 14.17 -24.99 14.92
N ALA A 18 13.48 -25.03 16.07
CA ALA A 18 12.07 -25.36 16.12
C ALA A 18 11.31 -24.28 15.33
N CYS A 19 10.92 -24.60 14.11
CA CYS A 19 9.78 -23.94 13.46
C CYS A 19 8.55 -24.18 14.34
N GLN A 20 8.31 -23.32 15.31
CA GLN A 20 7.06 -23.33 16.06
C GLN A 20 5.94 -22.83 15.15
N SER A 21 5.38 -23.74 14.36
CA SER A 21 4.05 -23.57 13.81
C SER A 21 3.10 -23.32 15.00
N LEU A 22 2.29 -22.28 14.91
CA LEU A 22 1.23 -22.00 15.90
C LEU A 22 0.44 -23.29 16.17
N PRO A 23 0.06 -23.58 17.43
CA PRO A 23 -0.73 -24.74 17.78
C PRO A 23 -1.95 -24.85 16.88
N GLN A 24 -2.26 -26.05 16.39
CA GLN A 24 -3.26 -26.27 15.32
C GLN A 24 -4.68 -25.79 15.65
N ASN A 25 -5.03 -25.50 16.92
CA ASN A 25 -6.38 -25.18 17.39
C ASN A 25 -6.48 -23.89 18.22
N THR A 26 -5.77 -22.82 17.85
CA THR A 26 -6.00 -21.54 18.54
C THR A 26 -7.25 -20.83 18.00
N PRO A 27 -8.02 -20.08 18.87
CA PRO A 27 -9.17 -19.29 18.43
C PRO A 27 -8.84 -18.35 17.26
N GLN A 28 -7.62 -17.84 17.22
CA GLN A 28 -7.12 -16.98 16.14
C GLN A 28 -7.04 -17.72 14.80
N ARG A 29 -6.55 -18.96 14.80
CA ARG A 29 -6.48 -19.78 13.58
C ARG A 29 -7.87 -20.14 13.07
N GLN A 30 -8.79 -20.48 13.97
CA GLN A 30 -10.20 -20.72 13.60
C GLN A 30 -10.85 -19.47 13.00
N GLN A 31 -10.62 -18.28 13.58
CA GLN A 31 -11.11 -17.02 13.05
C GLN A 31 -10.55 -16.71 11.65
N LEU A 32 -9.24 -16.95 11.42
CA LEU A 32 -8.63 -16.80 10.10
C LEU A 32 -9.14 -17.83 9.10
N GLN A 33 -9.35 -19.07 9.53
CA GLN A 33 -9.92 -20.11 8.66
C GLN A 33 -11.35 -19.78 8.26
N SER A 34 -12.20 -19.35 9.19
CA SER A 34 -13.57 -18.93 8.88
C SER A 34 -13.61 -17.72 7.94
N PHE A 35 -12.74 -16.73 8.17
CA PHE A 35 -12.58 -15.56 7.30
C PHE A 35 -12.18 -15.95 5.87
N ARG A 36 -11.28 -16.93 5.72
CA ARG A 36 -10.84 -17.41 4.41
C ARG A 36 -11.91 -18.25 3.72
N ALA A 37 -12.58 -19.13 4.47
CA ALA A 37 -13.64 -19.97 3.93
C ALA A 37 -14.86 -19.16 3.44
N SER A 38 -15.07 -17.97 3.97
CA SER A 38 -16.14 -17.07 3.53
C SER A 38 -15.85 -16.33 2.22
N ARG A 39 -14.62 -16.42 1.70
CA ARG A 39 -14.21 -15.69 0.48
C ARG A 39 -14.19 -16.58 -0.74
N ALA A 40 -14.85 -16.14 -1.81
CA ALA A 40 -14.69 -16.78 -3.11
C ALA A 40 -13.24 -16.68 -3.62
N PRO A 41 -12.65 -17.76 -4.14
CA PRO A 41 -11.38 -17.72 -4.82
C PRO A 41 -11.42 -16.71 -5.98
N MET A 42 -10.35 -15.91 -6.13
CA MET A 42 -10.20 -15.06 -7.30
C MET A 42 -9.25 -15.77 -8.27
N PRO A 43 -9.71 -16.11 -9.48
CA PRO A 43 -8.86 -16.81 -10.45
C PRO A 43 -7.68 -15.92 -10.85
N LEU A 44 -6.53 -16.57 -11.12
CA LEU A 44 -5.37 -15.94 -11.73
C LEU A 44 -5.72 -15.48 -13.15
N ASP A 45 -5.17 -14.37 -13.56
CA ASP A 45 -5.24 -13.91 -14.96
C ASP A 45 -4.04 -14.50 -15.74
N THR A 46 -4.13 -15.83 -15.99
CA THR A 46 -3.04 -16.57 -16.65
C THR A 46 -2.81 -16.10 -18.08
N ALA A 47 -3.82 -15.50 -18.73
CA ALA A 47 -3.69 -14.90 -20.05
C ALA A 47 -2.76 -13.66 -20.03
N LEU A 48 -2.65 -12.98 -18.89
CA LEU A 48 -1.71 -11.88 -18.67
C LEU A 48 -0.40 -12.32 -18.02
N GLY A 49 -0.22 -13.62 -17.76
CA GLY A 49 1.01 -14.16 -17.20
C GLY A 49 1.05 -14.25 -15.68
N GLU A 50 -0.10 -14.16 -14.96
CA GLU A 50 -0.12 -14.45 -13.52
C GLU A 50 0.22 -15.93 -13.26
N VAL A 51 1.14 -16.15 -12.33
CA VAL A 51 1.56 -17.46 -11.85
C VAL A 51 1.57 -17.46 -10.33
N ALA A 52 0.86 -18.40 -9.71
CA ALA A 52 0.90 -18.52 -8.25
C ALA A 52 2.30 -18.89 -7.77
N ALA A 53 2.78 -18.21 -6.74
CA ALA A 53 4.03 -18.58 -6.10
C ALA A 53 3.91 -19.96 -5.40
N PRO A 54 4.98 -20.75 -5.32
CA PRO A 54 4.97 -21.97 -4.53
C PRO A 54 4.56 -21.69 -3.08
N ASN A 55 3.57 -22.43 -2.57
CA ASN A 55 3.02 -22.27 -1.22
C ASN A 55 2.42 -20.88 -0.94
N GLU A 56 1.96 -20.15 -1.95
CA GLU A 56 1.42 -18.77 -1.81
C GLU A 56 0.31 -18.68 -0.75
N GLU A 57 -0.60 -19.66 -0.72
CA GLU A 57 -1.69 -19.69 0.27
C GLU A 57 -1.16 -19.83 1.70
N ALA A 58 -0.19 -20.72 1.93
CA ALA A 58 0.42 -20.92 3.24
C ALA A 58 1.20 -19.68 3.70
N LEU A 59 1.97 -19.06 2.80
CA LEU A 59 2.72 -17.83 3.09
C LEU A 59 1.79 -16.65 3.37
N THR A 60 0.69 -16.55 2.62
CA THR A 60 -0.36 -15.55 2.90
C THR A 60 -0.95 -15.75 4.29
N ALA A 61 -1.18 -17.02 4.69
CA ALA A 61 -1.66 -17.36 6.02
C ALA A 61 -0.71 -16.93 7.14
N GLU A 62 0.58 -17.11 6.94
CA GLU A 62 1.61 -16.68 7.89
C GLU A 62 1.62 -15.15 8.03
N ILE A 63 1.55 -14.42 6.92
CA ILE A 63 1.52 -12.96 6.88
C ILE A 63 0.27 -12.44 7.62
N GLU A 64 -0.92 -12.95 7.30
CA GLU A 64 -2.17 -12.58 7.98
C GLU A 64 -2.10 -12.84 9.48
N SER A 65 -1.57 -13.99 9.89
CA SER A 65 -1.43 -14.35 11.29
C SER A 65 -0.47 -13.43 12.04
N ALA A 66 0.66 -13.08 11.43
CA ALA A 66 1.65 -12.18 12.02
C ALA A 66 1.07 -10.76 12.20
N ILE A 67 0.40 -10.25 11.17
CA ILE A 67 -0.26 -8.93 11.18
C ILE A 67 -1.36 -8.88 12.25
N LEU A 68 -2.27 -9.87 12.27
CA LEU A 68 -3.34 -9.92 13.25
C LEU A 68 -2.81 -10.03 14.69
N THR A 69 -1.71 -10.76 14.89
CA THR A 69 -1.03 -10.84 16.18
C THR A 69 -0.49 -9.48 16.61
N GLY A 70 0.13 -8.74 15.69
CA GLY A 70 0.59 -7.38 15.92
C GLY A 70 -0.55 -6.45 16.31
N MET A 71 -1.62 -6.43 15.54
CA MET A 71 -2.81 -5.61 15.79
C MET A 71 -3.46 -5.93 17.17
N LYS A 72 -3.56 -7.20 17.55
CA LYS A 72 -4.11 -7.59 18.85
C LYS A 72 -3.25 -7.12 20.03
N LYS A 73 -1.92 -7.07 19.87
CA LYS A 73 -1.03 -6.49 20.90
C LYS A 73 -1.25 -4.98 21.09
N GLU A 74 -1.61 -4.28 20.02
CA GLU A 74 -1.90 -2.84 20.04
C GLU A 74 -3.39 -2.54 20.39
N ALA A 75 -4.24 -3.55 20.52
CA ALA A 75 -5.69 -3.42 20.74
C ALA A 75 -6.08 -2.75 22.08
N GLY A 76 -5.12 -2.57 23.01
CA GLY A 76 -5.33 -1.75 24.21
C GLY A 76 -5.35 -0.25 23.95
N ASN A 77 -4.88 0.19 22.77
CA ASN A 77 -4.84 1.59 22.38
C ASN A 77 -6.11 1.93 21.59
N PHE A 78 -7.00 2.68 22.16
CA PHE A 78 -8.25 3.12 21.52
C PHE A 78 -8.16 4.61 21.17
N PRO A 79 -8.57 5.04 19.93
CA PRO A 79 -8.98 4.20 18.80
C PRO A 79 -7.79 3.49 18.12
N MET A 80 -8.07 2.30 17.58
CA MET A 80 -7.09 1.53 16.82
C MET A 80 -6.83 2.18 15.46
N THR A 81 -5.55 2.35 15.10
CA THR A 81 -5.13 2.81 13.78
C THR A 81 -4.95 1.64 12.80
N ARG A 82 -4.56 1.93 11.55
CA ARG A 82 -4.20 0.92 10.56
C ARG A 82 -2.90 0.20 10.95
N ASP A 83 -2.74 -1.04 10.51
CA ASP A 83 -1.49 -1.81 10.69
C ASP A 83 -0.31 -1.17 9.94
N VAL A 84 -0.54 -0.68 8.71
CA VAL A 84 0.41 0.12 7.93
C VAL A 84 -0.27 1.40 7.44
N HIS A 85 0.53 2.42 7.11
CA HIS A 85 0.02 3.75 6.78
C HIS A 85 -0.84 4.38 7.89
N ALA A 86 -0.45 4.13 9.16
CA ALA A 86 -1.22 4.56 10.32
C ALA A 86 -1.30 6.09 10.44
N LYS A 87 -0.17 6.79 10.35
CA LYS A 87 -0.16 8.26 10.40
C LYS A 87 -0.56 8.85 9.05
N HIS A 88 -1.74 9.47 8.97
CA HIS A 88 -2.13 10.26 7.80
C HIS A 88 -1.76 11.74 7.96
N HIS A 89 -1.41 12.37 6.83
CA HIS A 89 -1.20 13.81 6.77
C HIS A 89 -2.50 14.55 6.55
N GLY A 90 -3.50 13.86 6.00
CA GLY A 90 -4.86 14.34 5.79
C GLY A 90 -5.53 13.63 4.62
N CYS A 91 -6.87 13.75 4.57
CA CYS A 91 -7.65 13.47 3.38
C CYS A 91 -8.07 14.79 2.75
N VAL A 92 -7.85 14.94 1.46
CA VAL A 92 -8.22 16.13 0.70
C VAL A 92 -9.28 15.82 -0.34
N LYS A 93 -10.20 16.76 -0.53
CA LYS A 93 -11.20 16.72 -1.62
C LYS A 93 -10.49 16.95 -2.94
N SER A 94 -10.86 16.18 -3.96
CA SER A 94 -10.28 16.30 -5.29
C SER A 94 -11.31 15.94 -6.36
N PHE A 95 -10.96 16.23 -7.62
CA PHE A 95 -11.71 15.83 -8.81
C PHE A 95 -10.73 15.17 -9.77
N THR A 96 -11.05 13.97 -10.22
CA THR A 96 -10.25 13.22 -11.19
C THR A 96 -10.90 13.34 -12.56
N GLU A 97 -10.33 14.16 -13.43
CA GLU A 97 -10.80 14.38 -14.79
C GLU A 97 -10.07 13.43 -15.74
N ILE A 98 -10.81 12.50 -16.31
CA ILE A 98 -10.28 11.53 -17.27
C ILE A 98 -10.05 12.19 -18.61
N ASN A 99 -8.86 11.99 -19.16
CA ASN A 99 -8.50 12.31 -20.54
C ASN A 99 -7.80 11.08 -21.16
N ASN A 100 -8.58 10.24 -21.80
CA ASN A 100 -8.11 8.98 -22.34
C ASN A 100 -7.49 9.08 -23.74
N ALA A 101 -7.24 10.28 -24.26
CA ALA A 101 -6.74 10.49 -25.63
C ALA A 101 -5.41 9.79 -25.88
N ALA A 102 -4.51 9.73 -24.88
CA ALA A 102 -3.22 9.07 -24.98
C ALA A 102 -3.31 7.52 -24.93
N LEU A 103 -4.45 6.96 -24.51
CA LEU A 103 -4.66 5.51 -24.48
C LEU A 103 -5.04 4.98 -25.89
N PRO A 104 -4.47 3.85 -26.31
CA PRO A 104 -4.99 3.08 -27.42
C PRO A 104 -6.49 2.78 -27.20
N PRO A 105 -7.34 2.81 -28.26
CA PRO A 105 -8.78 2.64 -28.10
C PRO A 105 -9.21 1.39 -27.33
N GLN A 106 -8.51 0.26 -27.52
CA GLN A 106 -8.78 -1.01 -26.84
C GLN A 106 -8.46 -1.00 -25.34
N LEU A 107 -7.75 0.02 -24.84
CA LEU A 107 -7.43 0.21 -23.42
C LEU A 107 -8.29 1.31 -22.75
N ARG A 108 -9.23 1.89 -23.47
CA ARG A 108 -10.22 2.84 -22.93
C ARG A 108 -11.35 2.08 -22.28
N VAL A 109 -11.06 1.49 -21.10
CA VAL A 109 -11.97 0.58 -20.38
C VAL A 109 -12.08 0.99 -18.91
N GLY A 110 -13.07 0.46 -18.22
CA GLY A 110 -13.31 0.74 -16.79
C GLY A 110 -13.40 2.23 -16.52
N VAL A 111 -12.64 2.76 -15.55
CA VAL A 111 -12.67 4.20 -15.20
C VAL A 111 -12.12 5.09 -16.33
N PHE A 112 -11.35 4.55 -17.27
CA PHE A 112 -10.80 5.28 -18.41
C PHE A 112 -11.63 5.12 -19.70
N ALA A 113 -12.83 4.53 -19.64
CA ALA A 113 -13.67 4.30 -20.81
C ALA A 113 -14.12 5.62 -21.47
N HIS A 114 -14.45 6.62 -20.67
CA HIS A 114 -15.00 7.88 -21.12
C HIS A 114 -14.26 9.06 -20.50
N ASN A 115 -14.18 10.18 -21.24
CA ASN A 115 -13.72 11.44 -20.68
C ASN A 115 -14.84 12.02 -19.78
N GLN A 116 -14.60 11.95 -18.49
CA GLN A 116 -15.52 12.45 -17.45
C GLN A 116 -14.76 12.84 -16.19
N ALA A 117 -15.41 13.52 -15.28
CA ALA A 117 -14.85 13.88 -13.99
C ALA A 117 -15.51 13.07 -12.87
N TYR A 118 -14.68 12.50 -11.99
CA TYR A 118 -15.11 11.82 -10.77
C TYR A 118 -14.77 12.69 -9.56
N PRO A 119 -15.74 13.04 -8.70
CA PRO A 119 -15.40 13.50 -7.36
C PRO A 119 -14.53 12.46 -6.69
N SER A 120 -13.51 12.88 -5.94
CA SER A 120 -12.55 11.94 -5.36
C SER A 120 -11.99 12.43 -4.02
N TRP A 121 -11.51 11.50 -3.22
CA TRP A 121 -10.75 11.75 -2.01
C TRP A 121 -9.33 11.26 -2.17
N ILE A 122 -8.36 12.03 -1.68
CA ILE A 122 -6.96 11.59 -1.61
C ILE A 122 -6.55 11.52 -0.14
N ARG A 123 -6.01 10.37 0.28
CA ARG A 123 -5.39 10.19 1.58
C ARG A 123 -3.88 10.16 1.43
N PHE A 124 -3.19 11.12 2.04
CA PHE A 124 -1.73 11.14 2.18
C PHE A 124 -1.32 10.57 3.54
N SER A 125 -0.22 9.81 3.60
CA SER A 125 0.22 9.16 4.84
C SER A 125 1.71 8.82 4.87
N ASN A 126 2.24 8.57 6.07
CA ASN A 126 3.45 7.77 6.27
C ASN A 126 3.14 6.29 6.06
N GLY A 127 4.17 5.45 5.84
CA GLY A 127 3.99 4.03 5.52
C GLY A 127 3.95 3.11 6.73
N GLN A 128 4.62 3.46 7.83
CA GLN A 128 4.74 2.59 8.99
C GLN A 128 3.43 2.45 9.79
N GLY A 129 3.31 1.35 10.54
CA GLY A 129 2.16 1.05 11.39
C GLY A 129 2.11 1.87 12.69
N LYS A 130 3.23 2.43 13.12
CA LYS A 130 3.29 3.31 14.29
C LYS A 130 3.52 4.75 13.86
N PRO A 131 2.68 5.70 14.30
CA PRO A 131 2.90 7.11 14.05
C PRO A 131 4.26 7.58 14.54
N LYS A 132 5.05 8.22 13.69
CA LYS A 132 6.36 8.81 13.99
C LYS A 132 6.41 10.25 13.49
N ALA A 133 7.47 10.98 13.86
CA ALA A 133 7.76 12.28 13.27
C ALA A 133 8.02 12.13 11.75
N ASP A 134 7.58 13.10 10.97
CA ASP A 134 7.73 13.05 9.50
C ASP A 134 9.20 13.09 9.04
N ALA A 135 10.08 13.61 9.91
CA ALA A 135 11.53 13.63 9.67
C ALA A 135 12.21 12.25 9.83
N ASP A 136 11.55 11.31 10.53
CA ASP A 136 12.07 9.95 10.75
C ASP A 136 11.90 9.11 9.49
N GLY A 137 12.49 9.34 8.44
CA GLY A 137 12.46 8.58 7.19
C GLY A 137 11.39 7.48 7.08
N ASP A 138 10.61 7.49 5.99
CA ASP A 138 9.53 6.52 5.76
C ASP A 138 9.15 6.49 4.28
N VAL A 139 8.51 5.43 3.84
CA VAL A 139 7.74 5.43 2.60
C VAL A 139 6.49 6.30 2.79
N ARG A 140 6.06 7.00 1.75
CA ARG A 140 4.86 7.85 1.80
C ARG A 140 3.77 7.26 0.93
N GLY A 141 2.54 7.34 1.40
CA GLY A 141 1.38 6.77 0.74
C GLY A 141 0.46 7.82 0.13
N PHE A 142 -0.13 7.44 -0.99
CA PHE A 142 -1.16 8.17 -1.73
C PHE A 142 -2.30 7.19 -2.04
N GLY A 143 -3.44 7.35 -1.39
CA GLY A 143 -4.65 6.58 -1.68
C GLY A 143 -5.66 7.49 -2.36
N LEU A 144 -6.02 7.18 -3.61
CA LEU A 144 -7.06 7.89 -4.37
C LEU A 144 -8.32 7.04 -4.40
N LYS A 145 -9.44 7.61 -3.97
CA LYS A 145 -10.77 7.00 -4.04
C LYS A 145 -11.66 7.83 -4.95
N LEU A 146 -12.05 7.27 -6.08
CA LEU A 146 -13.02 7.86 -7.00
C LEU A 146 -14.44 7.55 -6.50
N MET A 147 -15.37 8.48 -6.67
CA MET A 147 -16.79 8.33 -6.34
C MET A 147 -17.65 8.41 -7.60
N GLY A 148 -18.79 7.73 -7.60
CA GLY A 148 -19.69 7.68 -8.76
C GLY A 148 -19.17 6.76 -9.89
N VAL A 149 -18.36 5.73 -9.55
CA VAL A 149 -17.85 4.76 -10.52
C VAL A 149 -18.82 3.58 -10.60
N PRO A 150 -19.60 3.45 -11.69
CA PRO A 150 -20.53 2.34 -11.85
C PRO A 150 -19.83 1.02 -12.12
N GLY A 151 -20.54 -0.09 -11.95
CA GLY A 151 -20.07 -1.44 -12.24
C GLY A 151 -19.69 -2.24 -11.00
N ALA A 152 -19.76 -3.56 -11.12
CA ALA A 152 -19.49 -4.49 -10.04
C ALA A 152 -18.01 -4.46 -9.64
N LYS A 153 -17.73 -4.30 -8.35
CA LYS A 153 -16.37 -4.35 -7.81
C LYS A 153 -15.90 -5.79 -7.61
N LEU A 154 -14.59 -5.99 -7.57
CA LEU A 154 -13.97 -7.31 -7.40
C LEU A 154 -14.23 -7.91 -6.02
N LEU A 155 -14.35 -7.10 -4.97
CA LEU A 155 -14.66 -7.57 -3.63
C LEU A 155 -16.18 -7.79 -3.49
N GLU A 156 -16.58 -9.00 -3.10
CA GLU A 156 -17.99 -9.38 -3.04
C GLU A 156 -18.81 -8.50 -2.09
N GLU A 157 -18.26 -8.20 -0.90
CA GLU A 157 -18.93 -7.33 0.07
C GLU A 157 -19.08 -5.88 -0.40
N GLU A 158 -18.31 -5.47 -1.42
CA GLU A 158 -18.27 -4.13 -1.98
C GLU A 158 -18.79 -4.08 -3.42
N ARG A 159 -19.35 -5.18 -3.90
CA ARG A 159 -19.72 -5.39 -5.30
C ARG A 159 -20.57 -4.26 -5.88
N ASN A 160 -21.48 -3.72 -5.09
CA ASN A 160 -22.43 -2.69 -5.51
C ASN A 160 -22.02 -1.27 -5.12
N GLU A 161 -20.85 -1.11 -4.48
CA GLU A 161 -20.35 0.21 -4.12
C GLU A 161 -19.99 1.04 -5.36
N GLN A 162 -20.21 2.35 -5.26
CA GLN A 162 -19.98 3.29 -6.37
C GLN A 162 -18.62 4.00 -6.24
N THR A 163 -17.63 3.34 -5.65
CA THR A 163 -16.28 3.88 -5.48
C THR A 163 -15.24 2.99 -6.13
N HIS A 164 -14.01 3.51 -6.35
CA HIS A 164 -12.88 2.78 -6.93
C HIS A 164 -11.57 3.33 -6.37
N ASP A 165 -10.67 2.43 -5.95
CA ASP A 165 -9.44 2.81 -5.27
C ASP A 165 -8.19 2.61 -6.13
N PHE A 166 -7.28 3.59 -6.09
CA PHE A 166 -5.90 3.47 -6.54
C PHE A 166 -4.95 3.75 -5.37
N LEU A 167 -4.05 2.80 -5.07
CA LEU A 167 -3.08 2.93 -3.99
C LEU A 167 -1.66 3.00 -4.54
N MET A 168 -0.93 3.99 -4.07
CA MET A 168 0.41 4.31 -4.53
C MET A 168 1.34 4.67 -3.38
N ILE A 169 2.63 4.53 -3.60
CA ILE A 169 3.70 4.95 -2.68
C ILE A 169 4.76 5.75 -3.45
N ASN A 170 5.61 6.48 -2.74
CA ASN A 170 6.63 7.35 -3.34
C ASN A 170 7.89 6.60 -3.87
N THR A 171 7.76 5.31 -4.18
CA THR A 171 8.81 4.52 -4.82
C THR A 171 8.25 3.76 -6.03
N PRO A 172 8.94 3.76 -7.18
CA PRO A 172 8.45 3.11 -8.38
C PRO A 172 8.38 1.59 -8.27
N ASP A 173 9.24 1.00 -7.44
CA ASP A 173 9.39 -0.44 -7.32
C ASP A 173 9.21 -0.89 -5.88
N PHE A 174 8.77 -2.12 -5.70
CA PHE A 174 8.66 -2.74 -4.38
C PHE A 174 10.06 -3.18 -3.91
N PHE A 175 10.23 -3.45 -2.63
CA PHE A 175 11.56 -3.73 -2.04
C PHE A 175 11.86 -5.20 -1.85
N ILE A 176 10.86 -6.08 -1.99
CA ILE A 176 10.96 -7.54 -1.84
C ILE A 176 10.35 -8.21 -3.06
N ASP A 177 11.05 -9.18 -3.63
CA ASP A 177 10.71 -9.88 -4.86
C ASP A 177 9.84 -11.13 -4.63
N ASP A 178 9.96 -11.77 -3.46
CA ASP A 178 9.25 -13.03 -3.19
C ASP A 178 8.46 -13.02 -1.85
N LEU A 179 7.40 -13.84 -1.80
CA LEU A 179 6.52 -13.91 -0.64
C LEU A 179 7.15 -14.55 0.60
N ARG A 180 8.12 -15.43 0.45
CA ARG A 180 8.82 -16.07 1.59
C ARG A 180 9.65 -15.03 2.33
N THR A 181 10.43 -14.25 1.60
CA THR A 181 11.19 -13.13 2.14
C THR A 181 10.27 -12.09 2.75
N TYR A 182 9.12 -11.80 2.10
CA TYR A 182 8.12 -10.88 2.64
C TYR A 182 7.48 -11.39 3.95
N SER A 183 7.11 -12.67 4.02
CA SER A 183 6.61 -13.30 5.26
C SER A 183 7.66 -13.19 6.39
N SER A 184 8.92 -13.50 6.09
CA SER A 184 10.04 -13.39 7.05
C SER A 184 10.23 -11.94 7.53
N PHE A 185 10.11 -10.96 6.64
CA PHE A 185 10.19 -9.53 6.98
C PHE A 185 9.05 -9.10 7.92
N ILE A 186 7.81 -9.47 7.62
CA ILE A 186 6.66 -9.15 8.48
C ILE A 186 6.80 -9.80 9.87
N GLN A 187 7.24 -11.04 9.93
CA GLN A 187 7.53 -11.70 11.23
C GLN A 187 8.66 -11.00 12.00
N ALA A 188 9.70 -10.55 11.29
CA ALA A 188 10.83 -9.82 11.89
C ALA A 188 10.37 -8.47 12.48
N THR A 189 9.52 -7.72 11.75
CA THR A 189 8.96 -6.46 12.26
C THR A 189 8.11 -6.68 13.52
N GLY A 190 7.31 -7.75 13.58
CA GLY A 190 6.53 -8.13 14.74
C GLY A 190 7.36 -8.49 16.00
N LYS A 191 8.64 -8.88 15.80
CA LYS A 191 9.61 -9.14 16.88
C LYS A 191 10.39 -7.86 17.30
N GLY A 192 10.17 -6.75 16.64
CA GLY A 192 10.85 -5.47 16.92
C GLY A 192 12.31 -5.41 16.47
N GLY A 193 13.11 -4.55 17.14
CA GLY A 193 14.48 -4.27 16.71
C GLY A 193 15.40 -5.48 16.61
N LEU A 194 15.28 -6.45 17.53
CA LEU A 194 16.09 -7.69 17.48
C LEU A 194 15.71 -8.56 16.28
N GLY A 195 14.41 -8.66 15.97
CA GLY A 195 13.94 -9.38 14.79
C GLY A 195 14.45 -8.75 13.49
N LEU A 196 14.36 -7.42 13.38
CA LEU A 196 14.86 -6.68 12.22
C LEU A 196 16.39 -6.77 12.09
N ALA A 197 17.15 -6.77 13.20
CA ALA A 197 18.60 -6.98 13.17
C ALA A 197 18.97 -8.37 12.64
N ALA A 198 18.27 -9.42 13.08
CA ALA A 198 18.47 -10.78 12.57
C ALA A 198 18.11 -10.88 11.07
N PHE A 199 17.02 -10.26 10.66
CA PHE A 199 16.63 -10.20 9.24
C PHE A 199 17.66 -9.45 8.39
N ALA A 200 18.24 -8.36 8.90
CA ALA A 200 19.26 -7.59 8.20
C ALA A 200 20.54 -8.41 7.91
N ILE A 201 20.93 -9.29 8.84
CA ILE A 201 22.08 -10.17 8.66
C ILE A 201 21.84 -11.16 7.51
N THR A 202 20.62 -11.71 7.42
CA THR A 202 20.29 -12.74 6.42
C THR A 202 19.85 -12.15 5.07
N HIS A 203 19.35 -10.90 5.06
CA HIS A 203 18.83 -10.23 3.86
C HIS A 203 19.42 -8.82 3.67
N PRO A 204 20.75 -8.65 3.57
CA PRO A 204 21.39 -7.33 3.53
C PRO A 204 20.97 -6.50 2.30
N GLY A 205 20.70 -7.15 1.16
CA GLY A 205 20.22 -6.49 -0.06
C GLY A 205 18.84 -5.86 0.09
N VAL A 206 17.91 -6.55 0.76
CA VAL A 206 16.58 -6.04 1.08
C VAL A 206 16.69 -4.83 2.01
N MET A 207 17.51 -4.94 3.06
CA MET A 207 17.71 -3.84 4.01
C MET A 207 18.35 -2.63 3.36
N TYR A 208 19.26 -2.83 2.40
CA TYR A 208 19.81 -1.73 1.59
C TYR A 208 18.73 -1.02 0.76
N LYS A 209 17.84 -1.77 0.07
CA LYS A 209 16.70 -1.19 -0.66
C LYS A 209 15.79 -0.39 0.29
N ILE A 210 15.43 -0.97 1.44
CA ILE A 210 14.61 -0.31 2.48
C ILE A 210 15.27 0.99 2.94
N SER A 211 16.57 0.98 3.23
CA SER A 211 17.30 2.18 3.70
C SER A 211 17.29 3.30 2.66
N LYS A 212 17.38 2.97 1.36
CA LYS A 212 17.27 3.95 0.27
C LYS A 212 15.88 4.58 0.19
N ILE A 213 14.83 3.76 0.34
CA ILE A 213 13.44 4.24 0.32
C ILE A 213 13.19 5.15 1.53
N PHE A 214 13.56 4.72 2.73
CA PHE A 214 13.33 5.48 3.96
C PHE A 214 14.21 6.72 4.07
N GLY A 215 15.37 6.74 3.41
CA GLY A 215 16.26 7.89 3.36
C GLY A 215 15.79 9.04 2.45
N GLN A 216 14.71 8.86 1.69
CA GLN A 216 14.18 9.90 0.82
C GLN A 216 13.55 11.04 1.64
N LYS A 217 14.05 12.26 1.43
CA LYS A 217 13.47 13.46 2.03
C LYS A 217 12.30 13.97 1.19
N MET A 218 11.20 14.28 1.86
CA MET A 218 10.02 14.89 1.26
C MET A 218 9.68 16.16 2.00
N ALA A 219 9.52 17.27 1.29
CA ALA A 219 9.11 18.54 1.91
C ALA A 219 7.59 18.72 1.91
N ASN A 220 6.92 18.23 0.85
CA ASN A 220 5.47 18.36 0.68
C ASN A 220 4.92 17.18 -0.14
N PRO A 221 3.93 16.45 0.36
CA PRO A 221 3.28 15.37 -0.39
C PRO A 221 2.65 15.83 -1.72
N LEU A 222 2.20 17.10 -1.81
CA LEU A 222 1.61 17.66 -3.03
C LEU A 222 2.63 17.88 -4.17
N GLU A 223 3.93 17.72 -3.88
CA GLU A 223 5.02 17.97 -4.82
C GLU A 223 5.86 16.72 -5.11
N THR A 224 5.31 15.53 -4.80
CA THR A 224 6.02 14.25 -4.88
C THR A 224 5.32 13.29 -5.84
N ASN A 225 6.11 12.52 -6.60
CA ASN A 225 5.59 11.41 -7.41
C ASN A 225 5.17 10.24 -6.53
N PHE A 226 4.05 9.59 -6.91
CA PHE A 226 3.63 8.32 -6.29
C PHE A 226 3.37 7.28 -7.39
N PHE A 227 3.65 6.02 -7.08
CA PHE A 227 3.63 4.90 -8.01
C PHE A 227 2.84 3.74 -7.41
N SER A 228 2.18 2.95 -8.25
CA SER A 228 1.52 1.71 -7.78
C SER A 228 2.52 0.68 -7.25
N SER A 229 3.78 0.76 -7.69
CA SER A 229 4.92 -0.15 -7.41
C SER A 229 4.67 -1.60 -7.85
N THR A 230 3.43 -2.04 -7.87
CA THR A 230 2.95 -3.35 -8.30
C THR A 230 2.10 -3.21 -9.56
N PRO A 231 2.01 -4.27 -10.40
CA PRO A 231 1.25 -4.21 -11.63
C PRO A 231 -0.26 -4.39 -11.43
N TYR A 232 -1.01 -3.92 -12.42
CA TYR A 232 -2.45 -4.00 -12.51
C TYR A 232 -2.86 -4.38 -13.94
N LYS A 233 -4.09 -4.84 -14.08
CA LYS A 233 -4.75 -5.02 -15.35
C LYS A 233 -5.27 -3.68 -15.89
N LEU A 234 -5.21 -3.49 -17.20
CA LEU A 234 -5.97 -2.48 -17.92
C LEU A 234 -6.52 -3.14 -19.20
N GLY A 235 -7.79 -3.53 -19.15
CA GLY A 235 -8.40 -4.33 -20.20
C GLY A 235 -7.68 -5.68 -20.36
N ASN A 236 -6.96 -5.85 -21.45
CA ASN A 236 -6.22 -7.06 -21.80
C ASN A 236 -4.69 -6.88 -21.71
N THR A 237 -4.20 -5.89 -21.00
CA THR A 237 -2.76 -5.65 -20.83
C THR A 237 -2.41 -5.42 -19.36
N VAL A 238 -1.13 -5.52 -19.05
CA VAL A 238 -0.55 -5.25 -17.73
C VAL A 238 -0.01 -3.83 -17.69
N VAL A 239 -0.26 -3.11 -16.61
CA VAL A 239 0.17 -1.71 -16.43
C VAL A 239 0.71 -1.47 -15.02
N LYS A 240 1.52 -0.41 -14.88
CA LYS A 240 1.76 0.28 -13.60
C LYS A 240 1.13 1.68 -13.66
N TYR A 241 0.78 2.24 -12.51
CA TYR A 241 0.23 3.59 -12.36
C TYR A 241 1.23 4.53 -11.71
N ARG A 242 1.18 5.81 -12.08
CA ARG A 242 1.90 6.91 -11.45
C ARG A 242 1.00 8.13 -11.34
N VAL A 243 1.14 8.89 -10.25
CA VAL A 243 0.70 10.29 -10.20
C VAL A 243 1.93 11.18 -10.09
N GLN A 244 2.01 12.16 -10.97
CA GLN A 244 3.07 13.15 -11.03
C GLN A 244 2.50 14.52 -10.68
N PRO A 245 3.08 15.25 -9.71
CA PRO A 245 2.60 16.57 -9.35
C PRO A 245 2.78 17.55 -10.51
N CYS A 246 1.82 18.46 -10.67
CA CYS A 246 1.90 19.50 -11.72
C CYS A 246 2.99 20.53 -11.44
N ARG A 247 3.43 20.65 -10.20
CA ARG A 247 4.50 21.56 -9.74
C ARG A 247 5.37 20.84 -8.71
N THR A 248 6.65 21.15 -8.70
CA THR A 248 7.64 20.59 -7.77
C THR A 248 8.58 21.68 -7.28
N GLY A 249 9.23 21.44 -6.13
CA GLY A 249 10.32 22.28 -5.64
C GLY A 249 9.87 23.64 -5.10
N LEU A 250 8.59 23.84 -4.79
CA LEU A 250 8.06 25.10 -4.26
C LEU A 250 8.23 25.19 -2.73
N THR A 251 8.20 24.03 -2.05
CA THR A 251 8.27 23.94 -0.59
C THR A 251 9.68 23.54 -0.16
N PRO A 252 10.45 24.39 0.55
CA PRO A 252 11.74 24.01 1.09
C PRO A 252 11.58 22.99 2.23
N TYR A 253 12.55 22.09 2.35
CA TYR A 253 12.59 21.21 3.51
C TYR A 253 12.87 22.05 4.77
N PRO A 254 12.08 21.92 5.86
CA PRO A 254 12.24 22.79 7.03
C PRO A 254 13.58 22.55 7.74
N ALA A 255 14.25 23.63 8.17
CA ALA A 255 15.49 23.54 8.93
C ALA A 255 15.29 22.89 10.32
N SER A 256 14.12 23.13 10.93
CA SER A 256 13.70 22.52 12.19
C SER A 256 12.31 21.91 12.01
N PRO A 257 12.21 20.66 11.52
CA PRO A 257 10.94 20.04 11.20
C PRO A 257 10.14 19.73 12.48
N THR A 258 8.87 20.14 12.49
CA THR A 258 7.92 19.66 13.50
C THR A 258 7.58 18.18 13.25
N PRO A 259 7.03 17.46 14.23
CA PRO A 259 6.61 16.06 14.00
C PRO A 259 5.63 15.89 12.84
N ASP A 260 4.81 16.91 12.51
CA ASP A 260 3.73 16.88 11.53
C ASP A 260 3.93 17.84 10.35
N PHE A 261 5.20 18.21 10.05
CA PHE A 261 5.50 19.26 9.06
C PHE A 261 4.96 18.95 7.66
N LEU A 262 4.76 17.69 7.28
CA LEU A 262 4.17 17.34 5.98
C LEU A 262 2.70 17.76 5.91
N ARG A 263 1.92 17.53 6.98
CA ARG A 263 0.54 18.03 7.08
C ARG A 263 0.50 19.55 7.05
N GLU A 264 1.38 20.19 7.82
CA GLU A 264 1.46 21.65 7.89
C GLU A 264 1.83 22.28 6.54
N ASN A 265 2.79 21.68 5.80
CA ASN A 265 3.18 22.15 4.47
C ASN A 265 2.03 21.98 3.46
N MET A 266 1.34 20.83 3.48
CA MET A 266 0.13 20.64 2.68
C MET A 266 -0.93 21.69 3.01
N GLY A 267 -1.19 21.94 4.30
CA GLY A 267 -2.16 22.92 4.76
C GLY A 267 -1.83 24.33 4.28
N ARG A 268 -0.58 24.76 4.39
CA ARG A 268 -0.12 26.06 3.87
C ARG A 268 -0.30 26.18 2.37
N SER A 269 0.04 25.13 1.61
CA SER A 269 -0.09 25.14 0.15
C SER A 269 -1.57 25.22 -0.27
N LEU A 270 -2.44 24.38 0.32
CA LEU A 270 -3.86 24.36 -0.06
C LEU A 270 -4.69 25.52 0.50
N ALA A 271 -4.18 26.26 1.48
CA ALA A 271 -4.79 27.54 1.89
C ALA A 271 -4.54 28.65 0.88
N GLN A 272 -3.49 28.55 0.08
CA GLN A 272 -3.06 29.60 -0.86
C GLN A 272 -3.53 29.34 -2.29
N SER A 273 -3.42 28.11 -2.77
CA SER A 273 -3.69 27.78 -4.19
C SER A 273 -4.21 26.35 -4.36
N ASP A 274 -4.81 26.12 -5.52
CA ASP A 274 -5.10 24.78 -6.01
C ASP A 274 -3.81 24.02 -6.27
N SER A 275 -3.89 22.69 -6.20
CA SER A 275 -2.82 21.75 -6.58
C SER A 275 -3.35 20.72 -7.57
N CYS A 276 -2.46 20.01 -8.26
CA CYS A 276 -2.88 18.94 -9.13
C CYS A 276 -1.79 17.86 -9.31
N PHE A 277 -2.25 16.69 -9.77
CA PHE A 277 -1.40 15.62 -10.27
C PHE A 277 -1.86 15.19 -11.66
N THR A 278 -0.91 14.82 -12.51
CA THR A 278 -1.19 14.06 -13.74
C THR A 278 -1.18 12.57 -13.39
N PHE A 279 -2.30 11.89 -13.59
CA PHE A 279 -2.38 10.44 -13.45
C PHE A 279 -1.95 9.79 -14.76
N MET A 280 -1.04 8.83 -14.68
CA MET A 280 -0.37 8.24 -15.82
C MET A 280 -0.36 6.71 -15.73
N VAL A 281 -0.31 6.06 -16.87
CA VAL A 281 -0.14 4.60 -16.99
C VAL A 281 1.13 4.28 -17.77
N GLN A 282 1.84 3.22 -17.37
CA GLN A 282 2.94 2.62 -18.09
C GLN A 282 2.53 1.21 -18.52
N LEU A 283 2.57 0.94 -19.82
CA LEU A 283 2.14 -0.33 -20.40
C LEU A 283 3.28 -1.36 -20.35
N GLN A 284 3.01 -2.59 -19.98
CA GLN A 284 3.96 -3.68 -20.18
C GLN A 284 4.21 -3.89 -21.67
N LYS A 285 5.45 -3.79 -22.12
CA LYS A 285 5.86 -4.00 -23.53
C LYS A 285 6.55 -5.33 -23.73
N ASP A 286 7.34 -5.78 -22.75
CA ASP A 286 8.04 -7.05 -22.76
C ASP A 286 7.96 -7.70 -21.36
N PRO A 287 7.26 -8.83 -21.23
CA PRO A 287 7.13 -9.51 -19.92
C PRO A 287 8.47 -9.97 -19.31
N ARG A 288 9.55 -10.10 -20.09
CA ARG A 288 10.86 -10.52 -19.55
C ARG A 288 11.59 -9.39 -18.84
N SER A 289 11.59 -8.21 -19.42
CA SER A 289 12.20 -7.01 -18.82
C SER A 289 11.25 -6.22 -17.93
N MET A 290 9.95 -6.47 -18.05
CA MET A 290 8.86 -5.88 -17.24
C MET A 290 8.02 -6.99 -16.58
N PRO A 291 8.61 -7.82 -15.71
CA PRO A 291 7.89 -8.96 -15.13
C PRO A 291 6.69 -8.52 -14.29
N LEU A 292 5.64 -9.38 -14.30
CA LEU A 292 4.43 -9.16 -13.52
C LEU A 292 4.60 -9.61 -12.07
N GLU A 293 5.27 -10.75 -11.84
CA GLU A 293 5.38 -11.35 -10.51
C GLU A 293 6.55 -10.78 -9.68
N ASP A 294 7.57 -10.19 -10.33
CA ASP A 294 8.68 -9.53 -9.64
C ASP A 294 8.49 -8.01 -9.63
N ALA A 295 7.86 -7.51 -8.57
CA ALA A 295 7.61 -6.08 -8.39
C ALA A 295 8.86 -5.25 -8.04
N THR A 296 10.03 -5.87 -7.84
CA THR A 296 11.30 -5.16 -7.58
C THR A 296 12.01 -4.72 -8.86
N VAL A 297 11.57 -5.21 -10.02
CA VAL A 297 12.13 -4.83 -11.31
C VAL A 297 11.58 -3.49 -11.76
N HIS A 298 12.49 -2.57 -12.02
CA HIS A 298 12.13 -1.27 -12.59
C HIS A 298 11.74 -1.41 -14.05
N TRP A 299 10.57 -0.88 -14.42
CA TRP A 299 10.14 -0.85 -15.82
C TRP A 299 10.74 0.35 -16.53
N ASP A 300 11.60 0.11 -17.52
CA ASP A 300 12.32 1.15 -18.26
C ASP A 300 11.35 2.09 -18.98
N GLU A 301 11.41 3.38 -18.61
CA GLU A 301 10.59 4.44 -19.21
C GLU A 301 10.95 4.70 -20.69
N ASN A 302 12.18 4.36 -21.13
CA ASN A 302 12.57 4.45 -22.55
C ASN A 302 11.90 3.36 -23.39
N LEU A 303 11.71 2.17 -22.82
CA LEU A 303 10.99 1.07 -23.47
C LEU A 303 9.48 1.31 -23.46
N SER A 304 8.95 1.80 -22.36
CA SER A 304 7.53 2.11 -22.20
C SER A 304 7.32 3.43 -21.44
N PRO A 305 7.14 4.53 -22.18
CA PRO A 305 6.91 5.83 -21.58
C PRO A 305 5.57 5.90 -20.86
N TRP A 306 5.48 6.75 -19.86
CA TRP A 306 4.27 7.05 -19.13
C TRP A 306 3.26 7.82 -19.99
N LEU A 307 2.04 7.32 -20.09
CA LEU A 307 0.93 7.93 -20.84
C LEU A 307 0.02 8.68 -19.86
N PRO A 308 -0.22 9.99 -20.04
CA PRO A 308 -1.16 10.74 -19.23
C PRO A 308 -2.60 10.32 -19.55
N VAL A 309 -3.39 9.99 -18.53
CA VAL A 309 -4.77 9.50 -18.69
C VAL A 309 -5.81 10.24 -17.86
N ALA A 310 -5.37 11.02 -16.89
CA ALA A 310 -6.25 11.90 -16.12
C ALA A 310 -5.47 13.04 -15.45
N THR A 311 -6.22 14.08 -15.04
CA THR A 311 -5.73 15.13 -14.14
C THR A 311 -6.50 15.04 -12.83
N VAL A 312 -5.78 14.88 -11.71
CA VAL A 312 -6.35 14.91 -10.36
C VAL A 312 -6.21 16.32 -9.82
N LYS A 313 -7.29 17.08 -9.81
CA LYS A 313 -7.35 18.46 -9.34
C LYS A 313 -7.70 18.51 -7.86
N ILE A 314 -6.93 19.24 -7.07
CA ILE A 314 -7.13 19.45 -5.64
C ILE A 314 -7.43 20.95 -5.44
N PRO A 315 -8.68 21.35 -5.22
CA PRO A 315 -9.03 22.75 -5.01
C PRO A 315 -8.46 23.25 -3.69
N ARG A 316 -8.22 24.55 -3.63
CA ARG A 316 -7.91 25.25 -2.38
C ARG A 316 -8.93 24.91 -1.30
N GLN A 317 -8.45 24.48 -0.15
CA GLN A 317 -9.29 23.98 0.95
C GLN A 317 -8.57 24.00 2.30
N ASN A 318 -9.36 24.09 3.37
CA ASN A 318 -8.93 23.72 4.70
C ASN A 318 -9.37 22.27 4.97
N PHE A 319 -8.43 21.35 4.98
CA PHE A 319 -8.67 19.93 5.24
C PHE A 319 -8.33 19.52 6.68
N ASP A 320 -7.62 20.36 7.42
CA ASP A 320 -7.14 20.04 8.78
C ASP A 320 -8.17 20.43 9.83
N THR A 321 -9.37 19.84 9.73
CA THR A 321 -10.44 20.00 10.71
C THR A 321 -10.69 18.70 11.46
N PRO A 322 -11.12 18.73 12.75
CA PRO A 322 -11.37 17.51 13.52
C PRO A 322 -12.34 16.55 12.82
N ALA A 323 -13.39 17.06 12.17
CA ALA A 323 -14.36 16.24 11.44
C ALA A 323 -13.71 15.54 10.25
N GLN A 324 -12.88 16.24 9.45
CA GLN A 324 -12.23 15.67 8.28
C GLN A 324 -11.10 14.71 8.66
N GLN A 325 -10.40 14.95 9.77
CA GLN A 325 -9.41 14.02 10.32
C GLN A 325 -10.06 12.72 10.78
N SER A 326 -11.19 12.79 11.51
CA SER A 326 -11.96 11.63 11.92
C SER A 326 -12.51 10.85 10.72
N PHE A 327 -13.06 11.54 9.72
CA PHE A 327 -13.49 10.93 8.47
C PHE A 327 -12.33 10.22 7.75
N CYS A 328 -11.18 10.88 7.64
CA CYS A 328 -9.97 10.32 7.02
C CYS A 328 -9.50 9.04 7.71
N GLU A 329 -9.56 8.98 9.05
CA GLU A 329 -9.21 7.78 9.79
C GLU A 329 -10.20 6.64 9.54
N ASN A 330 -11.48 6.94 9.38
CA ASN A 330 -12.50 5.92 9.14
C ASN A 330 -12.58 5.43 7.69
N LEU A 331 -12.11 6.20 6.70
CA LEU A 331 -12.06 5.72 5.31
C LEU A 331 -11.24 4.43 5.19
N SER A 332 -11.73 3.49 4.40
CA SER A 332 -10.99 2.29 4.01
C SER A 332 -10.53 2.39 2.57
N PHE A 333 -9.35 1.84 2.30
CA PHE A 333 -8.77 1.77 0.96
C PHE A 333 -8.24 0.37 0.74
N THR A 334 -8.46 -0.18 -0.44
CA THR A 334 -7.85 -1.44 -0.86
C THR A 334 -7.67 -1.46 -2.38
N PRO A 335 -6.54 -1.97 -2.91
CA PRO A 335 -6.36 -2.06 -4.35
C PRO A 335 -7.39 -2.97 -5.03
N TRP A 336 -8.06 -3.83 -4.25
CA TRP A 336 -9.08 -4.75 -4.74
C TRP A 336 -10.50 -4.15 -4.76
N HIS A 337 -10.69 -2.95 -4.20
CA HIS A 337 -11.90 -2.15 -4.39
C HIS A 337 -11.86 -1.48 -5.77
N SER A 338 -11.94 -2.29 -6.80
CA SER A 338 -11.72 -1.90 -8.18
C SER A 338 -12.66 -2.66 -9.14
N LEU A 339 -12.81 -2.12 -10.35
CA LEU A 339 -13.48 -2.80 -11.44
C LEU A 339 -12.61 -3.96 -11.96
N PRO A 340 -13.20 -5.01 -12.57
CA PRO A 340 -12.46 -6.13 -13.16
C PRO A 340 -11.40 -5.71 -14.20
N GLU A 341 -11.64 -4.63 -14.95
CA GLU A 341 -10.71 -4.07 -15.94
C GLU A 341 -9.44 -3.51 -15.32
N HIS A 342 -9.45 -3.24 -14.00
CA HIS A 342 -8.34 -2.69 -13.22
C HIS A 342 -7.86 -3.64 -12.13
N LYS A 343 -8.08 -4.96 -12.31
CA LYS A 343 -7.70 -5.99 -11.34
C LYS A 343 -6.23 -5.84 -10.93
N PRO A 344 -5.91 -5.81 -9.61
CA PRO A 344 -4.55 -5.91 -9.12
C PRO A 344 -3.92 -7.26 -9.51
N LEU A 345 -2.68 -7.26 -9.99
CA LEU A 345 -1.98 -8.45 -10.47
C LEU A 345 -0.70 -8.71 -9.68
N GLY A 346 -0.26 -9.98 -9.72
CA GLY A 346 0.99 -10.42 -9.10
C GLY A 346 0.85 -10.79 -7.62
N ALA A 347 1.79 -11.60 -7.12
CA ALA A 347 1.78 -12.15 -5.77
C ALA A 347 1.62 -11.10 -4.65
N PRO A 348 2.31 -9.94 -4.67
CA PRO A 348 2.11 -8.92 -3.64
C PRO A 348 0.66 -8.41 -3.57
N ASN A 349 0.02 -8.21 -4.73
CA ASN A 349 -1.37 -7.75 -4.76
C ASN A 349 -2.36 -8.84 -4.35
N ARG A 350 -2.09 -10.11 -4.67
CA ARG A 350 -2.93 -11.23 -4.22
C ARG A 350 -2.94 -11.36 -2.69
N VAL A 351 -1.78 -11.21 -2.04
CA VAL A 351 -1.67 -11.15 -0.57
C VAL A 351 -2.41 -9.93 -0.01
N ARG A 352 -2.25 -8.75 -0.64
CA ARG A 352 -2.92 -7.52 -0.21
C ARG A 352 -4.45 -7.65 -0.18
N ARG A 353 -5.05 -8.50 -1.02
CA ARG A 353 -6.50 -8.75 -0.99
C ARG A 353 -6.97 -9.14 0.41
N SER A 354 -6.39 -10.20 0.95
CA SER A 354 -6.82 -10.75 2.23
C SER A 354 -6.37 -9.91 3.42
N VAL A 355 -5.15 -9.39 3.37
CA VAL A 355 -4.59 -8.58 4.46
C VAL A 355 -5.39 -7.30 4.65
N TYR A 356 -5.72 -6.58 3.57
CA TYR A 356 -6.46 -5.31 3.67
C TYR A 356 -7.88 -5.52 4.19
N GLU A 357 -8.59 -6.56 3.73
CA GLU A 357 -9.90 -6.91 4.26
C GLU A 357 -9.84 -7.27 5.74
N LEU A 358 -8.90 -8.12 6.14
CA LEU A 358 -8.72 -8.56 7.53
C LEU A 358 -8.43 -7.38 8.46
N VAL A 359 -7.47 -6.54 8.10
CA VAL A 359 -7.06 -5.35 8.88
C VAL A 359 -8.22 -4.36 8.98
N SER A 360 -8.92 -4.09 7.87
CA SER A 360 -10.05 -3.18 7.85
C SER A 360 -11.19 -3.67 8.76
N LYS A 361 -11.60 -4.94 8.62
CA LYS A 361 -12.66 -5.54 9.45
C LYS A 361 -12.30 -5.50 10.93
N PHE A 362 -11.07 -5.89 11.28
CA PHE A 362 -10.63 -5.91 12.67
C PHE A 362 -10.61 -4.49 13.28
N ARG A 363 -10.08 -3.50 12.56
CA ARG A 363 -10.03 -2.10 13.01
C ARG A 363 -11.42 -1.51 13.19
N HIS A 364 -12.31 -1.66 12.22
CA HIS A 364 -13.67 -1.11 12.28
C HIS A 364 -14.49 -1.74 13.42
N ALA A 365 -14.37 -3.06 13.61
CA ALA A 365 -15.02 -3.76 14.71
C ALA A 365 -14.50 -3.28 16.06
N HIS A 366 -13.17 -3.14 16.23
CA HIS A 366 -12.56 -2.65 17.48
C HIS A 366 -13.00 -1.23 17.81
N ASN A 367 -13.04 -0.33 16.81
CA ASN A 367 -13.40 1.06 17.00
C ASN A 367 -14.92 1.30 17.09
N ASN A 368 -15.73 0.26 16.95
CA ASN A 368 -17.19 0.37 16.83
C ASN A 368 -17.61 1.42 15.79
N ALA A 369 -16.86 1.51 14.69
CA ALA A 369 -17.06 2.46 13.60
C ALA A 369 -17.34 1.69 12.30
N PRO A 370 -18.59 1.58 11.85
CA PRO A 370 -18.92 0.81 10.66
C PRO A 370 -18.22 1.42 9.43
N ARG A 371 -17.71 0.53 8.58
CA ARG A 371 -17.16 0.93 7.30
C ARG A 371 -18.27 1.52 6.41
N ARG A 372 -17.97 2.65 5.78
CA ARG A 372 -18.86 3.32 4.82
C ARG A 372 -18.04 3.84 3.65
N GLU A 373 -18.56 3.65 2.45
CA GLU A 373 -17.99 4.27 1.25
C GLU A 373 -18.59 5.68 1.07
N PRO A 374 -17.76 6.67 0.73
CA PRO A 374 -18.24 8.03 0.53
C PRO A 374 -18.99 8.15 -0.79
N THR A 375 -20.07 8.92 -0.81
CA THR A 375 -20.87 9.21 -2.01
C THR A 375 -20.68 10.65 -2.50
N SER A 376 -20.07 11.50 -1.68
CA SER A 376 -19.85 12.92 -1.97
C SER A 376 -18.66 13.47 -1.19
N HIS A 377 -18.38 14.77 -1.36
CA HIS A 377 -17.42 15.50 -0.52
C HIS A 377 -18.02 15.97 0.82
N GLU A 378 -19.28 15.69 1.09
CA GLU A 378 -19.88 15.94 2.40
C GLU A 378 -19.40 14.88 3.40
N ILE A 379 -19.00 15.33 4.58
CA ILE A 379 -18.56 14.48 5.66
C ILE A 379 -19.81 14.14 6.49
N THR A 380 -20.40 13.00 6.22
CA THR A 380 -21.48 12.46 7.05
C THR A 380 -20.89 11.87 8.33
N ARG A 381 -21.45 12.25 9.48
CA ARG A 381 -21.07 11.74 10.80
C ARG A 381 -21.55 10.31 11.04
#